data_7868b29d5ebf9c5c5a6081e48b91f745
#
_entry.id   7868b29d5ebf9c5c5a6081e48b91f745
#
_cell.length_a   1.000
_cell.length_b   1.000
_cell.length_c   1.000
_cell.angle_alpha   90.00
_cell.angle_beta   90.00
_cell.angle_gamma   90.00
#
_symmetry.space_group_name_H-M   'P 1'
#
loop_
_entity.id
_entity.type
_entity.pdbx_description
1 polymer ?
#
loop_
_entity_poly.entity_id
_entity_poly.type
_entity_poly.pdbx_seq_one_letter_code
_entity_poly.pdbx_strand_id
1 'polypeptide(L)'
;MGTFAIERTVAAPPDQVWDVITDWAGHGRWVPLTTMRCDPGPTRVGWSFSGLTGVGGLRFADVMRITDWAPPSEGGSGRFRLVKVGRWLAGWAEVSVLPVARGEQTRLLWRENIVVRPIPLGRLLGPLTDRVNAVVFARVIADMASEAEGAAGAPSSGR
;
A
#
# COMPACT_ATOMS: atom_id res chain seq x y z
N MET A 1 1.12 -13.13 -14.24
CA MET A 1 2.19 -12.15 -13.91
C MET A 1 1.71 -10.80 -14.39
N GLY A 2 1.10 -10.01 -13.54
CA GLY A 2 0.54 -8.71 -13.90
C GLY A 2 1.22 -7.58 -13.14
N THR A 3 1.66 -6.57 -13.87
CA THR A 3 1.92 -5.25 -13.30
C THR A 3 0.65 -4.45 -13.49
N PHE A 4 0.14 -3.85 -12.44
CA PHE A 4 -0.94 -2.89 -12.53
C PHE A 4 -0.47 -1.52 -12.02
N ALA A 5 -1.14 -0.48 -12.49
CA ALA A 5 -0.92 0.88 -12.05
C ALA A 5 -2.27 1.53 -11.74
N ILE A 6 -2.33 2.23 -10.65
CA ILE A 6 -3.50 3.01 -10.23
C ILE A 6 -3.02 4.44 -10.02
N GLU A 7 -3.72 5.38 -10.64
CA GLU A 7 -3.55 6.80 -10.41
C GLU A 7 -4.85 7.37 -9.84
N ARG A 8 -4.72 8.16 -8.78
CA ARG A 8 -5.88 8.79 -8.15
C ARG A 8 -5.51 10.18 -7.62
N THR A 9 -6.39 11.14 -7.82
CA THR A 9 -6.35 12.42 -7.11
C THR A 9 -7.14 12.29 -5.80
N VAL A 10 -6.49 12.63 -4.70
CA VAL A 10 -7.02 12.58 -3.33
C VAL A 10 -7.16 14.01 -2.83
N ALA A 11 -8.32 14.36 -2.29
CA ALA A 11 -8.60 15.69 -1.76
C ALA A 11 -8.03 15.87 -0.34
N ALA A 12 -6.74 15.64 -0.22
CA ALA A 12 -5.97 15.79 1.02
C ALA A 12 -4.50 16.15 0.69
N PRO A 13 -3.79 16.87 1.57
CA PRO A 13 -2.37 17.18 1.41
C PRO A 13 -1.49 15.93 1.36
N PRO A 14 -0.30 15.98 0.71
CA PRO A 14 0.60 14.83 0.58
C PRO A 14 0.99 14.17 1.90
N ASP A 15 1.20 14.94 2.95
CA ASP A 15 1.58 14.42 4.26
C ASP A 15 0.47 13.55 4.85
N GLN A 16 -0.78 13.97 4.75
CA GLN A 16 -1.92 13.20 5.25
C GLN A 16 -2.15 11.92 4.43
N VAL A 17 -2.04 12.01 3.11
CA VAL A 17 -2.12 10.82 2.25
C VAL A 17 -0.98 9.87 2.58
N TRP A 18 0.23 10.38 2.79
CA TRP A 18 1.39 9.59 3.17
C TRP A 18 1.20 8.86 4.50
N ASP A 19 0.73 9.54 5.53
CA ASP A 19 0.48 8.96 6.84
C ASP A 19 -0.50 7.80 6.78
N VAL A 20 -1.59 7.94 6.00
CA VAL A 20 -2.57 6.87 5.81
C VAL A 20 -1.97 5.69 5.05
N ILE A 21 -1.33 5.92 3.90
CA ILE A 21 -0.81 4.82 3.07
C ILE A 21 0.42 4.13 3.67
N THR A 22 1.08 4.73 4.66
CA THR A 22 2.23 4.15 5.37
C THR A 22 1.91 3.73 6.80
N ASP A 23 0.65 3.79 7.23
CA ASP A 23 0.20 3.15 8.46
C ASP A 23 0.16 1.62 8.30
N TRP A 24 1.36 1.02 8.23
CA TRP A 24 1.52 -0.41 7.97
C TRP A 24 0.77 -1.31 8.94
N ALA A 25 0.74 -0.94 10.21
CA ALA A 25 0.03 -1.68 11.23
C ALA A 25 -1.49 -1.66 10.99
N GLY A 26 -1.99 -0.54 10.53
CA GLY A 26 -3.41 -0.34 10.24
C GLY A 26 -3.89 -0.94 8.92
N HIS A 27 -3.00 -1.41 8.03
CA HIS A 27 -3.38 -1.96 6.72
C HIS A 27 -4.39 -3.12 6.80
N GLY A 28 -4.41 -3.84 7.91
CA GLY A 28 -5.38 -4.93 8.12
C GLY A 28 -6.85 -4.48 8.09
N ARG A 29 -7.14 -3.18 8.31
CA ARG A 29 -8.52 -2.66 8.28
C ARG A 29 -9.09 -2.58 6.86
N TRP A 30 -8.22 -2.47 5.84
CA TRP A 30 -8.63 -2.41 4.43
C TRP A 30 -8.54 -3.77 3.72
N VAL A 31 -7.73 -4.70 4.25
CA VAL A 31 -7.53 -6.03 3.65
C VAL A 31 -8.22 -7.08 4.51
N PRO A 32 -9.35 -7.65 4.07
CA PRO A 32 -10.10 -8.63 4.85
C PRO A 32 -9.24 -9.81 5.29
N LEU A 33 -9.51 -10.32 6.49
CA LEU A 33 -8.84 -11.50 7.07
C LEU A 33 -7.32 -11.39 7.20
N THR A 34 -6.80 -10.15 7.25
CA THR A 34 -5.36 -9.89 7.33
C THR A 34 -4.98 -9.27 8.67
N THR A 35 -3.96 -9.83 9.29
CA THR A 35 -3.31 -9.27 10.49
C THR A 35 -1.91 -8.80 10.10
N MET A 36 -1.58 -7.58 10.48
CA MET A 36 -0.27 -7.00 10.17
C MET A 36 0.74 -7.28 11.28
N ARG A 37 1.98 -7.53 10.88
CA ARG A 37 3.15 -7.60 11.77
C ARG A 37 4.23 -6.73 11.17
N CYS A 38 4.80 -5.87 11.99
CA CYS A 38 5.78 -4.86 11.58
C CYS A 38 7.05 -5.00 12.42
N ASP A 39 8.20 -4.72 11.82
CA ASP A 39 9.44 -4.56 12.55
C ASP A 39 9.32 -3.41 13.56
N PRO A 40 10.06 -3.43 14.67
CA PRO A 40 10.06 -2.32 15.62
C PRO A 40 10.72 -1.07 15.05
N GLY A 41 10.31 0.08 15.58
CA GLY A 41 10.86 1.39 15.22
C GLY A 41 10.31 1.98 13.92
N PRO A 42 10.84 3.14 13.51
CA PRO A 42 10.34 3.87 12.35
C PRO A 42 10.68 3.17 11.04
N THR A 43 9.82 3.37 10.05
CA THR A 43 10.02 2.88 8.68
C THR A 43 11.30 3.48 8.08
N ARG A 44 12.11 2.62 7.46
CA ARG A 44 13.37 2.98 6.79
C ARG A 44 13.73 1.93 5.74
N VAL A 45 14.71 2.19 4.93
CA VAL A 45 15.26 1.16 4.02
C VAL A 45 15.74 -0.05 4.83
N GLY A 46 15.35 -1.24 4.39
CA GLY A 46 15.62 -2.53 5.05
C GLY A 46 14.59 -2.94 6.10
N TRP A 47 13.68 -2.05 6.52
CA TRP A 47 12.59 -2.37 7.43
C TRP A 47 11.57 -3.27 6.75
N SER A 48 10.99 -4.22 7.52
CA SER A 48 10.10 -5.23 6.98
C SER A 48 8.77 -5.25 7.72
N PHE A 49 7.74 -5.66 7.00
CA PHE A 49 6.43 -5.93 7.55
C PHE A 49 5.77 -7.07 6.79
N SER A 50 4.74 -7.65 7.36
CA SER A 50 4.02 -8.75 6.73
C SER A 50 2.53 -8.69 7.02
N GLY A 51 1.75 -8.97 5.99
CA GLY A 51 0.33 -9.29 6.11
C GLY A 51 0.13 -10.80 6.22
N LEU A 52 -0.45 -11.26 7.32
CA LEU A 52 -0.85 -12.63 7.51
C LEU A 52 -2.33 -12.77 7.16
N THR A 53 -2.63 -13.29 5.99
CA THR A 53 -3.99 -13.41 5.47
C THR A 53 -4.50 -14.84 5.55
N GLY A 54 -5.73 -15.04 6.00
CA GLY A 54 -6.39 -16.33 6.00
C GLY A 54 -7.24 -16.61 7.23
N VAL A 55 -7.85 -17.81 7.26
CA VAL A 55 -8.76 -18.29 8.31
C VAL A 55 -8.26 -19.61 8.86
N GLY A 56 -8.29 -19.75 10.19
CA GLY A 56 -7.90 -20.99 10.88
C GLY A 56 -6.46 -21.39 10.57
N GLY A 57 -6.25 -22.63 10.14
CA GLY A 57 -4.95 -23.17 9.77
C GLY A 57 -4.48 -22.83 8.35
N LEU A 58 -5.36 -22.27 7.51
CA LEU A 58 -5.04 -21.86 6.15
C LEU A 58 -4.67 -20.37 6.11
N ARG A 59 -3.40 -20.09 6.39
CA ARG A 59 -2.85 -18.73 6.40
C ARG A 59 -1.60 -18.67 5.54
N PHE A 60 -1.43 -17.55 4.83
CA PHE A 60 -0.20 -17.24 4.13
C PHE A 60 0.33 -15.87 4.54
N ALA A 61 1.63 -15.72 4.55
CA ALA A 61 2.31 -14.46 4.86
C ALA A 61 2.79 -13.80 3.57
N ASP A 62 2.38 -12.57 3.34
CA ASP A 62 2.97 -11.66 2.36
C ASP A 62 4.02 -10.81 3.08
N VAL A 63 5.28 -11.19 2.94
CA VAL A 63 6.41 -10.51 3.58
C VAL A 63 6.98 -9.47 2.64
N MET A 64 7.07 -8.24 3.10
CA MET A 64 7.50 -7.08 2.34
C MET A 64 8.69 -6.40 3.02
N ARG A 65 9.60 -5.86 2.23
CA ARG A 65 10.77 -5.11 2.71
C ARG A 65 10.89 -3.80 1.96
N ILE A 66 11.08 -2.71 2.69
CA ILE A 66 11.31 -1.39 2.12
C ILE A 66 12.71 -1.33 1.48
N THR A 67 12.76 -0.90 0.22
CA THR A 67 14.00 -0.76 -0.56
C THR A 67 14.30 0.69 -0.96
N ASP A 68 13.30 1.57 -0.94
CA ASP A 68 13.45 3.02 -1.07
C ASP A 68 12.45 3.70 -0.13
N TRP A 69 12.88 4.79 0.51
CA TRP A 69 12.07 5.51 1.48
C TRP A 69 12.41 6.99 1.49
N ALA A 70 11.52 7.79 0.95
CA ALA A 70 11.64 9.23 0.89
C ALA A 70 10.27 9.86 1.25
N PRO A 71 9.99 10.09 2.54
CA PRO A 71 8.73 10.72 2.97
C PRO A 71 8.64 12.15 2.43
N PRO A 72 7.42 12.68 2.25
CA PRO A 72 7.25 14.07 1.88
C PRO A 72 7.82 14.98 2.98
N SER A 73 8.35 16.11 2.57
CA SER A 73 8.80 17.18 3.46
C SER A 73 8.07 18.45 3.10
N GLU A 74 7.55 19.14 4.11
CA GLU A 74 6.88 20.44 3.96
C GLU A 74 5.80 20.48 2.84
N GLY A 75 4.96 19.44 2.76
CA GLY A 75 3.94 19.32 1.72
C GLY A 75 4.47 18.98 0.34
N GLY A 76 5.72 18.56 0.23
CA GLY A 76 6.36 18.13 -1.00
C GLY A 76 5.99 16.72 -1.44
N SER A 77 6.72 16.21 -2.42
CA SER A 77 6.53 14.84 -2.93
C SER A 77 7.15 13.82 -2.00
N GLY A 78 6.50 12.66 -1.87
CA GLY A 78 7.04 11.49 -1.19
C GLY A 78 7.03 10.26 -2.08
N ARG A 79 7.90 9.30 -1.81
CA ARG A 79 7.89 8.01 -2.49
C ARG A 79 8.45 6.90 -1.60
N PHE A 80 7.97 5.71 -1.84
CA PHE A 80 8.62 4.51 -1.34
C PHE A 80 8.59 3.39 -2.36
N ARG A 81 9.49 2.44 -2.18
CA ARG A 81 9.49 1.18 -2.90
C ARG A 81 9.67 0.04 -1.91
N LEU A 82 8.97 -1.04 -2.17
CA LEU A 82 9.12 -2.29 -1.43
C LEU A 82 9.25 -3.49 -2.37
N VAL A 83 9.81 -4.56 -1.86
CA VAL A 83 9.86 -5.86 -2.52
C VAL A 83 9.13 -6.90 -1.67
N LYS A 84 8.41 -7.79 -2.34
CA LYS A 84 7.77 -8.95 -1.73
C LYS A 84 8.78 -10.09 -1.68
N VAL A 85 9.15 -10.50 -0.47
CA VAL A 85 10.19 -11.51 -0.21
C VAL A 85 9.61 -12.79 0.40
N GLY A 86 8.27 -12.92 0.37
CA GLY A 86 7.55 -14.06 0.90
C GLY A 86 7.75 -15.36 0.09
N ARG A 87 7.41 -16.49 0.72
CA ARG A 87 7.45 -17.81 0.09
C ARG A 87 6.41 -17.95 -1.04
N TRP A 88 5.22 -17.37 -0.85
CA TRP A 88 4.07 -17.51 -1.73
C TRP A 88 3.91 -16.35 -2.71
N LEU A 89 4.32 -15.16 -2.30
CA LEU A 89 4.25 -13.96 -3.09
C LEU A 89 5.63 -13.35 -3.27
N ALA A 90 5.92 -12.94 -4.51
CA ALA A 90 7.09 -12.17 -4.89
C ALA A 90 6.65 -10.97 -5.74
N GLY A 91 7.55 -10.05 -5.99
CA GLY A 91 7.28 -8.85 -6.78
C GLY A 91 7.72 -7.59 -6.07
N TRP A 92 7.09 -6.48 -6.43
CA TRP A 92 7.43 -5.17 -5.88
C TRP A 92 6.22 -4.24 -5.93
N ALA A 93 6.24 -3.22 -5.08
CA ALA A 93 5.36 -2.07 -5.20
C ALA A 93 6.18 -0.79 -5.15
N GLU A 94 5.74 0.21 -5.92
CA GLU A 94 6.29 1.55 -5.97
C GLU A 94 5.15 2.54 -5.85
N VAL A 95 5.26 3.45 -4.90
CA VAL A 95 4.21 4.42 -4.58
C VAL A 95 4.81 5.81 -4.51
N SER A 96 4.11 6.77 -5.11
CA SER A 96 4.47 8.18 -5.06
C SER A 96 3.26 9.03 -4.71
N VAL A 97 3.47 10.01 -3.86
CA VAL A 97 2.54 11.10 -3.56
C VAL A 97 3.12 12.39 -4.10
N LEU A 98 2.34 13.10 -4.92
CA LEU A 98 2.75 14.32 -5.58
C LEU A 98 1.75 15.43 -5.25
N PRO A 99 2.21 16.62 -4.77
CA PRO A 99 1.30 17.72 -4.53
C PRO A 99 0.68 18.22 -5.83
N VAL A 100 -0.62 18.47 -5.79
CA VAL A 100 -1.37 19.18 -6.84
C VAL A 100 -2.23 20.26 -6.19
N ALA A 101 -2.83 21.14 -6.99
CA ALA A 101 -3.66 22.23 -6.48
C ALA A 101 -3.00 23.02 -5.32
N ARG A 102 -1.72 23.42 -5.51
CA ARG A 102 -0.92 24.15 -4.51
C ARG A 102 -0.70 23.39 -3.19
N GLY A 103 -0.75 22.04 -3.23
CA GLY A 103 -0.56 21.18 -2.05
C GLY A 103 -1.83 20.85 -1.29
N GLU A 104 -3.00 21.35 -1.71
CA GLU A 104 -4.29 21.01 -1.11
C GLU A 104 -4.79 19.62 -1.50
N GLN A 105 -4.27 19.09 -2.60
CA GLN A 105 -4.60 17.76 -3.12
C GLN A 105 -3.33 16.98 -3.43
N THR A 106 -3.49 15.68 -3.53
CA THR A 106 -2.40 14.75 -3.82
C THR A 106 -2.74 13.89 -5.03
N ARG A 107 -1.82 13.80 -5.98
CA ARG A 107 -1.81 12.75 -6.98
C ARG A 107 -1.09 11.55 -6.39
N LEU A 108 -1.83 10.50 -6.13
CA LEU A 108 -1.32 9.20 -5.68
C LEU A 108 -1.09 8.31 -6.90
N LEU A 109 0.15 7.84 -7.05
CA LEU A 109 0.55 6.88 -8.07
C LEU A 109 0.95 5.58 -7.38
N TRP A 110 0.28 4.48 -7.70
CA TRP A 110 0.56 3.15 -7.15
C TRP A 110 0.84 2.18 -8.29
N ARG A 111 2.02 1.62 -8.31
CA ARG A 111 2.43 0.59 -9.26
C ARG A 111 2.84 -0.65 -8.51
N GLU A 112 2.30 -1.79 -8.89
CA GLU A 112 2.60 -3.04 -8.21
C GLU A 112 2.73 -4.18 -9.20
N ASN A 113 3.68 -5.08 -8.93
CA ASN A 113 3.84 -6.36 -9.59
C ASN A 113 3.71 -7.46 -8.56
N ILE A 114 2.81 -8.41 -8.80
CA ILE A 114 2.61 -9.56 -7.92
C ILE A 114 2.88 -10.84 -8.69
N VAL A 115 3.74 -11.66 -8.14
CA VAL A 115 4.09 -12.98 -8.69
C VAL A 115 3.75 -14.05 -7.66
N VAL A 116 2.78 -14.90 -8.00
CA VAL A 116 2.40 -16.05 -7.16
C VAL A 116 3.40 -17.19 -7.38
N ARG A 117 3.86 -17.80 -6.31
CA ARG A 117 4.75 -18.97 -6.32
C ARG A 117 4.02 -20.22 -5.81
N PRO A 118 4.33 -21.43 -6.31
CA PRO A 118 5.25 -21.72 -7.41
C PRO A 118 4.73 -21.23 -8.77
N ILE A 119 5.64 -20.89 -9.67
CA ILE A 119 5.36 -20.28 -10.98
C ILE A 119 4.34 -21.06 -11.84
N PRO A 120 4.33 -22.42 -11.87
CA PRO A 120 3.32 -23.15 -12.63
C PRO A 120 1.89 -22.85 -12.18
N LEU A 121 1.66 -22.77 -10.87
CA LEU A 121 0.36 -22.41 -10.31
C LEU A 121 -0.01 -20.95 -10.62
N GLY A 122 0.97 -20.04 -10.52
CA GLY A 122 0.81 -18.65 -10.87
C GLY A 122 0.47 -18.43 -12.35
N ARG A 123 1.01 -19.25 -13.26
CA ARG A 123 0.67 -19.19 -14.69
C ARG A 123 -0.75 -19.67 -14.98
N LEU A 124 -1.18 -20.72 -14.31
CA LEU A 124 -2.53 -21.28 -14.49
C LEU A 124 -3.61 -20.31 -13.97
N LEU A 125 -3.37 -19.69 -12.83
CA LEU A 125 -4.31 -18.78 -12.15
C LEU A 125 -4.10 -17.31 -12.52
N GLY A 126 -3.04 -16.99 -13.28
CA GLY A 126 -2.58 -15.62 -13.54
C GLY A 126 -3.66 -14.65 -14.00
N PRO A 127 -4.40 -14.93 -15.08
CA PRO A 127 -5.41 -13.99 -15.59
C PRO A 127 -6.55 -13.69 -14.60
N LEU A 128 -6.95 -14.70 -13.81
CA LEU A 128 -7.97 -14.56 -12.78
C LEU A 128 -7.40 -13.79 -11.58
N THR A 129 -6.20 -14.15 -11.15
CA THR A 129 -5.51 -13.51 -10.02
C THR A 129 -5.22 -12.04 -10.31
N ASP A 130 -4.79 -11.71 -11.53
CA ASP A 130 -4.50 -10.34 -11.95
C ASP A 130 -5.76 -9.45 -11.90
N ARG A 131 -6.91 -9.98 -12.36
CA ARG A 131 -8.19 -9.26 -12.28
C ARG A 131 -8.67 -9.07 -10.85
N VAL A 132 -8.63 -10.13 -10.05
CA VAL A 132 -9.05 -10.07 -8.63
C VAL A 132 -8.15 -9.10 -7.87
N ASN A 133 -6.84 -9.18 -8.04
CA ASN A 133 -5.91 -8.27 -7.42
C ASN A 133 -6.18 -6.81 -7.82
N ALA A 134 -6.36 -6.53 -9.11
CA ALA A 134 -6.64 -5.17 -9.58
C ALA A 134 -7.91 -4.58 -8.92
N VAL A 135 -8.98 -5.37 -8.81
CA VAL A 135 -10.23 -4.93 -8.16
C VAL A 135 -10.06 -4.74 -6.65
N VAL A 136 -9.42 -5.70 -5.98
CA VAL A 136 -9.18 -5.63 -4.53
C VAL A 136 -8.29 -4.43 -4.19
N PHE A 137 -7.18 -4.26 -4.90
CA PHE A 137 -6.28 -3.12 -4.68
C PHE A 137 -6.90 -1.77 -5.04
N ALA A 138 -7.70 -1.69 -6.11
CA ALA A 138 -8.43 -0.47 -6.42
C ALA A 138 -9.38 -0.05 -5.29
N ARG A 139 -10.04 -1.03 -4.65
CA ARG A 139 -10.90 -0.79 -3.49
C ARG A 139 -10.08 -0.37 -2.27
N VAL A 140 -9.02 -1.08 -1.95
CA VAL A 140 -8.12 -0.73 -0.83
C VAL A 140 -7.58 0.69 -0.97
N ILE A 141 -7.11 1.06 -2.15
CA ILE A 141 -6.60 2.42 -2.41
C ILE A 141 -7.73 3.46 -2.35
N ALA A 142 -8.95 3.10 -2.76
CA ALA A 142 -10.11 3.98 -2.62
C ALA A 142 -10.47 4.21 -1.15
N ASP A 143 -10.45 3.17 -0.33
CA ASP A 143 -10.74 3.26 1.11
C ASP A 143 -9.65 4.09 1.84
N MET A 144 -8.38 3.90 1.51
CA MET A 144 -7.26 4.72 2.00
C MET A 144 -7.42 6.20 1.63
N ALA A 145 -7.77 6.47 0.37
CA ALA A 145 -8.00 7.84 -0.09
C ALA A 145 -9.16 8.51 0.65
N SER A 146 -10.27 7.79 0.84
CA SER A 146 -11.43 8.29 1.59
C SER A 146 -11.09 8.58 3.05
N GLU A 147 -10.25 7.76 3.67
CA GLU A 147 -9.77 7.99 5.04
C GLU A 147 -8.90 9.26 5.12
N ALA A 148 -7.98 9.47 4.17
CA ALA A 148 -7.16 10.66 4.10
C ALA A 148 -8.01 11.93 3.87
N GLU A 149 -9.02 11.87 3.00
CA GLU A 149 -9.96 12.96 2.75
C GLU A 149 -10.81 13.28 3.99
N GLY A 150 -11.26 12.26 4.71
CA GLY A 150 -11.99 12.42 5.97
C GLY A 150 -11.15 13.09 7.06
N ALA A 151 -9.87 12.73 7.15
CA ALA A 151 -8.95 13.36 8.10
C ALA A 151 -8.67 14.83 7.75
N ALA A 152 -8.58 15.17 6.45
CA ALA A 152 -8.40 16.55 5.99
C ALA A 152 -9.62 17.46 6.27
N GLY A 153 -10.82 16.89 6.23
CA GLY A 153 -12.07 17.62 6.50
C GLY A 153 -12.44 17.75 7.99
N ALA A 154 -11.72 17.07 8.88
CA ALA A 154 -11.98 17.17 10.30
C ALA A 154 -11.50 18.53 10.82
N PRO A 155 -12.36 19.34 11.54
CA PRO A 155 -11.90 20.59 12.12
C PRO A 155 -10.77 20.30 13.12
N SER A 156 -9.66 21.02 12.97
CA SER A 156 -8.57 20.95 13.94
C SER A 156 -9.14 21.34 15.30
N SER A 157 -9.32 20.36 16.18
CA SER A 157 -9.66 20.61 17.57
C SER A 157 -8.45 21.29 18.22
N GLY A 158 -8.45 22.65 18.15
CA GLY A 158 -7.45 23.46 18.80
C GLY A 158 -7.36 23.14 20.29
N ARG A 159 -6.16 22.86 20.72
CA ARG A 159 -5.76 22.97 22.12
C ARG A 159 -5.07 24.31 22.33
#